data_9cb7c2f69c0321a8032d7ae9e76ceac2
#
_entry.id   9cb7c2f69c0321a8032d7ae9e76ceac2
#
_cell.length_a   1.000
_cell.length_b   1.000
_cell.length_c   1.000
_cell.angle_alpha   90.00
_cell.angle_beta   90.00
_cell.angle_gamma   90.00
#
_symmetry.space_group_name_H-M   'P 1'
#
loop_
_entity.id
_entity.type
_entity.pdbx_description
1 polymer ?
#
loop_
_entity_poly.entity_id
_entity_poly.type
_entity_poly.pdbx_seq_one_letter_code
_entity_poly.pdbx_strand_id
1 'polypeptide(L)'
;YGSAQDKKPYAVFATAPSMNGYTSVNAAITMHGHKMSLAAQAPTGAFFDLGVLAAAPSRMIRSGLGDSLCRTTAQADWLLSHLLFGHAYRHLPYELLADDEGPLFAQAADLMTGDLKTMELLVRTLVLSGFGTAIIGTSQPASQGEHLISHYIDMFCDKERPTVFHGEQVGVTTLSMARLQHAVLGSTPLITADTATHTDFKDRYGEELGASCWAEFNTKFISEEKATQLNDVLRSQWDSIREKISKILLPAN
;
A
#
# COMPACT_ATOMS: atom_id res chain seq x y z
N TYR A 1 -1.37 -14.30 -11.66
CA TYR A 1 -0.83 -15.45 -10.93
C TYR A 1 -0.90 -16.73 -11.75
N GLY A 2 -2.07 -17.16 -12.25
CA GLY A 2 -2.20 -18.38 -13.07
C GLY A 2 -1.30 -18.37 -14.30
N SER A 3 -1.20 -17.25 -15.01
CA SER A 3 -0.27 -17.09 -16.13
C SER A 3 1.21 -17.31 -15.73
N ALA A 4 1.59 -16.81 -14.53
CA ALA A 4 2.95 -17.05 -14.02
C ALA A 4 3.20 -18.53 -13.68
N GLN A 5 2.22 -19.22 -13.09
CA GLN A 5 2.32 -20.66 -12.82
C GLN A 5 2.45 -21.48 -14.11
N ASP A 6 1.65 -21.13 -15.12
CA ASP A 6 1.66 -21.81 -16.43
C ASP A 6 2.80 -21.36 -17.34
N LYS A 7 3.59 -20.34 -16.93
CA LYS A 7 4.66 -19.71 -17.74
C LYS A 7 4.14 -19.20 -19.10
N LYS A 8 2.92 -18.67 -19.13
CA LYS A 8 2.28 -18.16 -20.34
C LYS A 8 2.28 -16.63 -20.35
N PRO A 9 2.63 -15.97 -21.47
CA PRO A 9 2.43 -14.54 -21.60
C PRO A 9 0.94 -14.18 -21.58
N TYR A 10 0.61 -12.99 -21.11
CA TYR A 10 -0.75 -12.47 -21.15
C TYR A 10 -0.77 -10.96 -21.38
N ALA A 11 -1.90 -10.43 -21.83
CA ALA A 11 -2.15 -9.02 -21.98
C ALA A 11 -3.36 -8.60 -21.13
N VAL A 12 -3.37 -7.34 -20.69
CA VAL A 12 -4.46 -6.75 -19.92
C VAL A 12 -5.15 -5.68 -20.78
N PHE A 13 -6.47 -5.77 -20.87
CA PHE A 13 -7.33 -4.72 -21.41
C PHE A 13 -8.17 -4.19 -20.24
N ALA A 14 -7.83 -3.00 -19.74
CA ALA A 14 -8.48 -2.42 -18.57
C ALA A 14 -9.88 -1.90 -18.94
N THR A 15 -10.88 -2.24 -18.15
CA THR A 15 -12.27 -1.78 -18.33
C THR A 15 -12.75 -0.82 -17.24
N ALA A 16 -11.95 -0.62 -16.20
CA ALA A 16 -12.18 0.36 -15.13
C ALA A 16 -10.87 0.75 -14.48
N PRO A 17 -10.64 2.03 -14.12
CA PRO A 17 -9.43 2.50 -13.49
C PRO A 17 -9.53 2.33 -11.95
N SER A 18 -9.66 1.09 -11.45
CA SER A 18 -10.09 0.85 -10.07
C SER A 18 -8.96 0.56 -9.06
N MET A 19 -7.74 0.30 -9.53
CA MET A 19 -6.57 -0.03 -8.70
C MET A 19 -5.27 -0.03 -9.52
N ASN A 20 -4.11 -0.11 -8.88
CA ASN A 20 -2.78 -0.03 -9.51
C ASN A 20 -2.17 -1.38 -9.96
N GLY A 21 -2.93 -2.48 -9.92
CA GLY A 21 -2.42 -3.84 -10.15
C GLY A 21 -2.15 -4.24 -11.60
N TYR A 22 -2.41 -3.38 -12.60
CA TYR A 22 -2.33 -3.74 -14.02
C TYR A 22 -0.93 -4.17 -14.48
N THR A 23 0.11 -3.60 -13.89
CA THR A 23 1.51 -3.82 -14.26
C THR A 23 2.32 -4.46 -13.14
N SER A 24 1.66 -4.88 -12.07
CA SER A 24 2.31 -5.47 -10.90
C SER A 24 2.94 -6.84 -11.21
N VAL A 25 4.07 -7.10 -10.55
CA VAL A 25 4.74 -8.41 -10.52
C VAL A 25 4.31 -9.25 -9.32
N ASN A 26 3.35 -8.76 -8.55
CA ASN A 26 2.79 -9.44 -7.38
C ASN A 26 1.27 -9.58 -7.53
N ALA A 27 0.71 -10.62 -6.94
CA ALA A 27 -0.72 -10.86 -6.85
C ALA A 27 -1.13 -11.01 -5.39
N ALA A 28 -2.05 -10.16 -4.93
CA ALA A 28 -2.66 -10.28 -3.61
C ALA A 28 -3.78 -11.33 -3.66
N ILE A 29 -3.57 -12.48 -3.03
CA ILE A 29 -4.48 -13.62 -3.05
C ILE A 29 -4.76 -14.05 -1.61
N THR A 30 -6.02 -14.41 -1.33
CA THR A 30 -6.39 -15.01 -0.05
C THR A 30 -6.29 -16.54 -0.16
N MET A 31 -5.44 -17.13 0.67
CA MET A 31 -5.28 -18.58 0.78
C MET A 31 -5.51 -19.00 2.24
N HIS A 32 -6.41 -19.94 2.45
CA HIS A 32 -6.75 -20.43 3.80
C HIS A 32 -7.11 -19.31 4.79
N GLY A 33 -7.80 -18.27 4.32
CA GLY A 33 -8.17 -17.10 5.13
C GLY A 33 -7.08 -16.06 5.32
N HIS A 34 -5.83 -16.34 4.94
CA HIS A 34 -4.71 -15.41 5.01
C HIS A 34 -4.52 -14.68 3.66
N LYS A 35 -4.52 -13.34 3.68
CA LYS A 35 -4.26 -12.52 2.50
C LYS A 35 -2.75 -12.36 2.31
N MET A 36 -2.24 -12.91 1.24
CA MET A 36 -0.81 -12.97 0.93
C MET A 36 -0.49 -12.25 -0.38
N SER A 37 0.69 -11.67 -0.45
CA SER A 37 1.24 -11.14 -1.71
C SER A 37 2.16 -12.19 -2.31
N LEU A 38 1.73 -12.79 -3.43
CA LEU A 38 2.47 -13.85 -4.11
C LEU A 38 3.18 -13.29 -5.35
N ALA A 39 4.38 -13.79 -5.61
CA ALA A 39 5.10 -13.46 -6.84
C ALA A 39 4.30 -13.86 -8.07
N ALA A 40 4.21 -12.97 -9.03
CA ALA A 40 3.54 -13.17 -10.32
C ALA A 40 4.46 -12.65 -11.44
N GLN A 41 3.92 -12.48 -12.64
CA GLN A 41 4.64 -11.84 -13.74
C GLN A 41 3.84 -10.64 -14.25
N ALA A 42 4.55 -9.61 -14.72
CA ALA A 42 3.90 -8.49 -15.40
C ALA A 42 3.29 -8.96 -16.74
N PRO A 43 2.20 -8.32 -17.21
CA PRO A 43 1.68 -8.56 -18.55
C PRO A 43 2.70 -8.17 -19.63
N THR A 44 2.66 -8.81 -20.79
CA THR A 44 3.46 -8.40 -21.96
C THR A 44 2.94 -7.12 -22.61
N GLY A 45 1.72 -6.70 -22.29
CA GLY A 45 1.11 -5.46 -22.70
C GLY A 45 -0.10 -5.15 -21.84
N ALA A 46 -0.28 -3.86 -21.52
CA ALA A 46 -1.48 -3.34 -20.86
C ALA A 46 -2.06 -2.23 -21.73
N PHE A 47 -3.35 -2.32 -22.03
CA PHE A 47 -4.06 -1.45 -22.97
C PHE A 47 -5.17 -0.71 -22.24
N PHE A 48 -5.23 0.59 -22.43
CA PHE A 48 -6.13 1.50 -21.72
C PHE A 48 -6.83 2.41 -22.75
N ASP A 49 -8.13 2.22 -22.93
CA ASP A 49 -8.97 3.15 -23.66
C ASP A 49 -9.59 4.13 -22.68
N LEU A 50 -9.21 5.41 -22.77
CA LEU A 50 -9.67 6.43 -21.83
C LEU A 50 -11.19 6.64 -21.87
N GLY A 51 -11.81 6.48 -23.06
CA GLY A 51 -13.27 6.58 -23.20
C GLY A 51 -14.00 5.45 -22.46
N VAL A 52 -13.47 4.21 -22.57
CA VAL A 52 -14.00 3.05 -21.82
C VAL A 52 -13.81 3.25 -20.31
N LEU A 53 -12.65 3.73 -19.89
CA LEU A 53 -12.35 3.94 -18.48
C LEU A 53 -13.16 5.08 -17.86
N ALA A 54 -13.38 6.17 -18.61
CA ALA A 54 -14.22 7.28 -18.17
C ALA A 54 -15.71 6.91 -18.09
N ALA A 55 -16.16 5.93 -18.88
CA ALA A 55 -17.50 5.38 -18.83
C ALA A 55 -17.72 4.31 -17.75
N ALA A 56 -16.65 3.92 -17.02
CA ALA A 56 -16.76 2.95 -15.94
C ALA A 56 -17.65 3.50 -14.79
N PRO A 57 -18.26 2.63 -13.98
CA PRO A 57 -19.02 3.08 -12.82
C PRO A 57 -18.21 4.03 -11.94
N SER A 58 -18.79 5.18 -11.57
CA SER A 58 -18.11 6.23 -10.80
C SER A 58 -17.50 5.72 -9.49
N ARG A 59 -18.08 4.68 -8.91
CA ARG A 59 -17.55 4.01 -7.72
C ARG A 59 -16.19 3.33 -7.99
N MET A 60 -16.01 2.76 -9.18
CA MET A 60 -14.72 2.15 -9.58
C MET A 60 -13.65 3.21 -9.88
N ILE A 61 -14.05 4.33 -10.47
CA ILE A 61 -13.16 5.49 -10.70
C ILE A 61 -12.67 6.05 -9.34
N ARG A 62 -13.59 6.25 -8.39
CA ARG A 62 -13.24 6.67 -7.02
C ARG A 62 -12.35 5.67 -6.32
N SER A 63 -12.54 4.38 -6.55
CA SER A 63 -11.66 3.33 -6.03
C SER A 63 -10.22 3.53 -6.52
N GLY A 64 -10.01 3.76 -7.82
CA GLY A 64 -8.66 4.02 -8.33
C GLY A 64 -8.04 5.28 -7.77
N LEU A 65 -8.81 6.36 -7.61
CA LEU A 65 -8.33 7.57 -6.95
C LEU A 65 -7.93 7.28 -5.48
N GLY A 66 -8.75 6.53 -4.75
CA GLY A 66 -8.46 6.12 -3.38
C GLY A 66 -7.19 5.29 -3.26
N ASP A 67 -6.97 4.38 -4.22
CA ASP A 67 -5.76 3.57 -4.30
C ASP A 67 -4.50 4.43 -4.63
N SER A 68 -4.65 5.49 -5.42
CA SER A 68 -3.56 6.42 -5.73
C SER A 68 -3.14 7.27 -4.52
N LEU A 69 -4.03 7.53 -3.56
CA LEU A 69 -3.73 8.33 -2.37
C LEU A 69 -2.72 7.66 -1.44
N CYS A 70 -2.65 6.32 -1.42
CA CYS A 70 -1.81 5.56 -0.49
C CYS A 70 -0.30 5.81 -0.66
N ARG A 71 0.12 6.30 -1.82
CA ARG A 71 1.54 6.46 -2.15
C ARG A 71 2.32 7.28 -1.11
N THR A 72 1.77 8.38 -0.64
CA THR A 72 2.46 9.26 0.32
C THR A 72 2.62 8.60 1.68
N THR A 73 1.60 7.89 2.19
CA THR A 73 1.70 7.13 3.44
C THR A 73 2.65 5.95 3.29
N ALA A 74 2.60 5.25 2.16
CA ALA A 74 3.52 4.16 1.87
C ALA A 74 4.98 4.65 1.77
N GLN A 75 5.21 5.82 1.15
CA GLN A 75 6.54 6.42 1.08
C GLN A 75 7.06 6.76 2.48
N ALA A 76 6.23 7.36 3.33
CA ALA A 76 6.61 7.74 4.69
C ALA A 76 7.00 6.50 5.52
N ASP A 77 6.21 5.44 5.47
CA ASP A 77 6.49 4.19 6.18
C ASP A 77 7.76 3.52 5.67
N TRP A 78 7.93 3.43 4.36
CA TRP A 78 9.11 2.81 3.77
C TRP A 78 10.39 3.60 4.07
N LEU A 79 10.33 4.94 4.01
CA LEU A 79 11.44 5.79 4.40
C LEU A 79 11.74 5.68 5.91
N LEU A 80 10.71 5.64 6.75
CA LEU A 80 10.89 5.42 8.19
C LEU A 80 11.55 4.07 8.49
N SER A 81 11.11 3.02 7.80
CA SER A 81 11.71 1.68 7.89
C SER A 81 13.19 1.68 7.48
N HIS A 82 13.54 2.43 6.43
CA HIS A 82 14.93 2.62 6.04
C HIS A 82 15.75 3.34 7.12
N LEU A 83 15.22 4.43 7.66
CA LEU A 83 15.94 5.25 8.65
C LEU A 83 16.12 4.55 10.01
N LEU A 84 15.18 3.68 10.39
CA LEU A 84 15.24 2.95 11.67
C LEU A 84 15.92 1.59 11.57
N PHE A 85 15.66 0.83 10.52
CA PHE A 85 16.09 -0.57 10.40
C PHE A 85 17.21 -0.77 9.35
N GLY A 86 17.54 0.26 8.57
CA GLY A 86 18.51 0.15 7.47
C GLY A 86 17.97 -0.63 6.26
N HIS A 87 16.67 -0.84 6.15
CA HIS A 87 16.07 -1.51 5.00
C HIS A 87 16.33 -0.73 3.71
N ALA A 88 16.42 -1.43 2.59
CA ALA A 88 16.62 -0.77 1.30
C ALA A 88 15.45 0.19 0.99
N TYR A 89 15.79 1.41 0.57
CA TYR A 89 14.83 2.41 0.10
C TYR A 89 15.32 3.00 -1.22
N ARG A 90 14.40 3.23 -2.14
CA ARG A 90 14.69 3.88 -3.42
C ARG A 90 13.64 4.95 -3.72
N HIS A 91 14.08 6.11 -4.17
CA HIS A 91 13.19 7.24 -4.46
C HIS A 91 12.54 7.15 -5.85
N LEU A 92 13.16 6.45 -6.79
CA LEU A 92 12.72 6.34 -8.18
C LEU A 92 11.22 6.06 -8.39
N PRO A 93 10.54 5.14 -7.64
CA PRO A 93 9.10 4.93 -7.82
C PRO A 93 8.25 6.19 -7.64
N TYR A 94 8.72 7.12 -6.81
CA TYR A 94 8.01 8.37 -6.51
C TYR A 94 8.34 9.47 -7.51
N GLU A 95 9.55 9.49 -8.05
CA GLU A 95 9.95 10.39 -9.13
C GLU A 95 9.12 10.14 -10.40
N LEU A 96 8.77 8.88 -10.69
CA LEU A 96 7.91 8.52 -11.82
C LEU A 96 6.50 9.13 -11.74
N LEU A 97 6.03 9.47 -10.55
CA LEU A 97 4.68 9.98 -10.29
C LEU A 97 4.64 11.49 -10.05
N ALA A 98 5.79 12.14 -9.89
CA ALA A 98 5.90 13.51 -9.42
C ALA A 98 5.12 14.53 -10.29
N ASP A 99 5.08 14.32 -11.60
CA ASP A 99 4.42 15.23 -12.53
C ASP A 99 2.91 15.01 -12.64
N ASP A 100 2.42 13.81 -12.30
CA ASP A 100 1.01 13.41 -12.50
C ASP A 100 0.15 13.56 -11.24
N GLU A 101 0.69 13.32 -10.05
CA GLU A 101 -0.08 13.25 -8.80
C GLU A 101 -0.66 14.60 -8.37
N GLY A 102 0.15 15.66 -8.38
CA GLY A 102 -0.31 17.00 -8.02
C GLY A 102 -1.50 17.45 -8.87
N PRO A 103 -1.38 17.43 -10.22
CA PRO A 103 -2.49 17.72 -11.13
C PRO A 103 -3.70 16.80 -10.94
N LEU A 104 -3.50 15.48 -10.75
CA LEU A 104 -4.59 14.54 -10.51
C LEU A 104 -5.41 14.92 -9.28
N PHE A 105 -4.76 15.18 -8.16
CA PHE A 105 -5.48 15.49 -6.91
C PHE A 105 -6.15 16.86 -6.96
N ALA A 106 -5.53 17.85 -7.62
CA ALA A 106 -6.13 19.16 -7.83
C ALA A 106 -7.40 19.12 -8.70
N GLN A 107 -7.46 18.19 -9.66
CA GLN A 107 -8.54 18.05 -10.63
C GLN A 107 -9.44 16.81 -10.36
N ALA A 108 -9.32 16.19 -9.20
CA ALA A 108 -9.99 14.91 -8.90
C ALA A 108 -11.52 14.94 -9.08
N ALA A 109 -12.16 16.12 -8.90
CA ALA A 109 -13.60 16.30 -9.12
C ALA A 109 -13.99 16.08 -10.59
N ASP A 110 -13.11 16.42 -11.55
CA ASP A 110 -13.37 16.33 -12.98
C ASP A 110 -13.44 14.87 -13.47
N LEU A 111 -12.90 13.91 -12.70
CA LEU A 111 -13.09 12.48 -12.96
C LEU A 111 -14.58 12.09 -12.98
N MET A 112 -15.41 12.77 -12.20
CA MET A 112 -16.85 12.47 -12.12
C MET A 112 -17.66 13.07 -13.27
N THR A 113 -17.06 13.98 -14.04
CA THR A 113 -17.68 14.57 -15.24
C THR A 113 -17.26 13.85 -16.53
N GLY A 114 -16.38 12.86 -16.44
CA GLY A 114 -15.85 12.12 -17.59
C GLY A 114 -14.74 12.86 -18.34
N ASP A 115 -14.04 13.82 -17.70
CA ASP A 115 -12.93 14.53 -18.31
C ASP A 115 -11.78 13.55 -18.63
N LEU A 116 -11.45 13.46 -19.92
CA LEU A 116 -10.46 12.50 -20.40
C LEU A 116 -9.02 12.87 -20.01
N LYS A 117 -8.71 14.16 -19.78
CA LYS A 117 -7.36 14.57 -19.34
C LYS A 117 -7.12 14.16 -17.90
N THR A 118 -8.09 14.37 -17.04
CA THR A 118 -8.00 13.92 -15.64
C THR A 118 -8.04 12.40 -15.55
N MET A 119 -8.79 11.72 -16.44
CA MET A 119 -8.75 10.26 -16.54
C MET A 119 -7.38 9.76 -16.99
N GLU A 120 -6.72 10.43 -17.92
CA GLU A 120 -5.33 10.10 -18.31
C GLU A 120 -4.38 10.21 -17.12
N LEU A 121 -4.46 11.27 -16.32
CA LEU A 121 -3.66 11.42 -15.09
C LEU A 121 -3.88 10.27 -14.12
N LEU A 122 -5.14 9.89 -13.88
CA LEU A 122 -5.45 8.75 -13.02
C LEU A 122 -4.84 7.44 -13.55
N VAL A 123 -5.04 7.16 -14.83
CA VAL A 123 -4.53 5.92 -15.46
C VAL A 123 -3.00 5.89 -15.41
N ARG A 124 -2.33 7.01 -15.75
CA ARG A 124 -0.87 7.12 -15.67
C ARG A 124 -0.37 6.89 -14.25
N THR A 125 -0.99 7.51 -13.25
CA THR A 125 -0.64 7.34 -11.84
C THR A 125 -0.76 5.87 -11.41
N LEU A 126 -1.86 5.20 -11.75
CA LEU A 126 -2.07 3.78 -11.43
C LEU A 126 -1.03 2.87 -12.13
N VAL A 127 -0.76 3.10 -13.40
CA VAL A 127 0.19 2.31 -14.20
C VAL A 127 1.63 2.53 -13.72
N LEU A 128 2.04 3.78 -13.50
CA LEU A 128 3.38 4.12 -13.03
C LEU A 128 3.63 3.63 -11.60
N SER A 129 2.61 3.66 -10.74
CA SER A 129 2.67 3.05 -9.41
C SER A 129 2.97 1.55 -9.51
N GLY A 130 2.27 0.83 -10.40
CA GLY A 130 2.55 -0.58 -10.67
C GLY A 130 3.97 -0.82 -11.23
N PHE A 131 4.46 0.03 -12.12
CA PHE A 131 5.86 -0.04 -12.58
C PHE A 131 6.85 0.23 -11.47
N GLY A 132 6.57 1.16 -10.56
CA GLY A 132 7.38 1.40 -9.37
C GLY A 132 7.57 0.14 -8.54
N THR A 133 6.50 -0.61 -8.31
CA THR A 133 6.59 -1.91 -7.61
C THR A 133 7.36 -2.96 -8.40
N ALA A 134 7.20 -3.00 -9.72
CA ALA A 134 7.92 -3.94 -10.60
C ALA A 134 9.43 -3.66 -10.62
N ILE A 135 9.85 -2.39 -10.68
CA ILE A 135 11.26 -1.97 -10.66
C ILE A 135 11.93 -2.35 -9.33
N ILE A 136 11.21 -2.23 -8.23
CA ILE A 136 11.73 -2.58 -6.89
C ILE A 136 11.67 -4.09 -6.65
N GLY A 137 10.76 -4.80 -7.30
CA GLY A 137 10.50 -6.22 -7.10
C GLY A 137 9.64 -6.55 -5.87
N THR A 138 9.11 -5.53 -5.20
CA THR A 138 8.23 -5.67 -4.03
C THR A 138 7.10 -4.64 -4.06
N SER A 139 6.05 -4.82 -3.23
CA SER A 139 4.93 -3.89 -3.13
C SER A 139 5.21 -2.64 -2.27
N GLN A 140 6.36 -2.56 -1.61
CA GLN A 140 6.69 -1.49 -0.66
C GLN A 140 6.46 -0.06 -1.16
N PRO A 141 6.72 0.28 -2.44
CA PRO A 141 6.47 1.63 -2.93
C PRO A 141 5.00 2.08 -2.90
N ALA A 142 4.07 1.13 -2.89
CA ALA A 142 2.63 1.42 -3.01
C ALA A 142 1.76 0.67 -1.99
N SER A 143 2.35 0.00 -1.00
CA SER A 143 1.61 -0.83 -0.04
C SER A 143 2.39 -0.97 1.27
N GLN A 144 1.93 -0.31 2.30
CA GLN A 144 2.53 -0.33 3.64
C GLN A 144 1.42 -0.38 4.73
N GLY A 145 1.49 0.45 5.75
CA GLY A 145 0.58 0.44 6.89
C GLY A 145 -0.90 0.55 6.53
N GLU A 146 -1.25 1.41 5.57
CA GLU A 146 -2.62 1.56 5.08
C GLU A 146 -3.16 0.25 4.48
N HIS A 147 -2.35 -0.46 3.72
CA HIS A 147 -2.72 -1.76 3.16
C HIS A 147 -2.78 -2.86 4.23
N LEU A 148 -1.90 -2.84 5.24
CA LEU A 148 -1.98 -3.78 6.36
C LEU A 148 -3.31 -3.63 7.11
N ILE A 149 -3.77 -2.39 7.35
CA ILE A 149 -5.08 -2.13 7.96
C ILE A 149 -6.20 -2.67 7.05
N SER A 150 -6.11 -2.40 5.73
CA SER A 150 -7.07 -2.92 4.75
C SER A 150 -7.10 -4.46 4.73
N HIS A 151 -5.95 -5.12 4.72
CA HIS A 151 -5.86 -6.59 4.77
C HIS A 151 -6.43 -7.16 6.07
N TYR A 152 -6.19 -6.50 7.21
CA TYR A 152 -6.79 -6.91 8.48
C TYR A 152 -8.32 -6.86 8.43
N ILE A 153 -8.88 -5.78 7.87
CA ILE A 153 -10.32 -5.65 7.66
C ILE A 153 -10.85 -6.78 6.78
N ASP A 154 -10.16 -7.13 5.69
CA ASP A 154 -10.56 -8.21 4.78
C ASP A 154 -10.56 -9.59 5.45
N MET A 155 -9.62 -9.83 6.36
CA MET A 155 -9.47 -11.13 7.02
C MET A 155 -10.41 -11.32 8.22
N PHE A 156 -10.64 -10.25 8.98
CA PHE A 156 -11.22 -10.38 10.33
C PHE A 156 -12.52 -9.62 10.58
N CYS A 157 -12.90 -8.67 9.70
CA CYS A 157 -14.18 -8.00 9.85
C CYS A 157 -15.34 -8.86 9.34
N ASP A 158 -16.54 -8.52 9.82
CA ASP A 158 -17.78 -9.22 9.52
C ASP A 158 -17.94 -9.49 8.02
N LYS A 159 -18.20 -10.75 7.67
CA LYS A 159 -18.43 -11.18 6.28
C LYS A 159 -19.76 -10.68 5.72
N GLU A 160 -20.68 -10.24 6.56
CA GLU A 160 -21.96 -9.64 6.15
C GLU A 160 -21.82 -8.15 5.80
N ARG A 161 -20.64 -7.54 5.99
CA ARG A 161 -20.38 -6.17 5.58
C ARG A 161 -20.61 -5.97 4.07
N PRO A 162 -21.03 -4.79 3.63
CA PRO A 162 -21.14 -4.47 2.20
C PRO A 162 -19.84 -4.73 1.46
N THR A 163 -19.93 -5.29 0.24
CA THR A 163 -18.77 -5.43 -0.64
C THR A 163 -18.21 -4.06 -0.99
N VAL A 164 -16.93 -3.86 -0.73
CA VAL A 164 -16.18 -2.65 -1.07
C VAL A 164 -15.09 -2.97 -2.08
N PHE A 165 -14.76 -2.02 -2.94
CA PHE A 165 -13.61 -2.15 -3.80
C PHE A 165 -12.33 -1.90 -3.03
N HIS A 166 -11.23 -2.51 -3.48
CA HIS A 166 -9.92 -2.41 -2.83
C HIS A 166 -9.51 -0.95 -2.58
N GLY A 167 -9.52 -0.11 -3.60
CA GLY A 167 -9.08 1.28 -3.46
C GLY A 167 -10.04 2.16 -2.62
N GLU A 168 -11.33 1.82 -2.52
CA GLU A 168 -12.23 2.49 -1.56
C GLU A 168 -11.77 2.24 -0.13
N GLN A 169 -11.44 1.00 0.18
CA GLN A 169 -10.96 0.61 1.51
C GLN A 169 -9.57 1.21 1.78
N VAL A 170 -8.65 1.10 0.81
CA VAL A 170 -7.30 1.67 0.90
C VAL A 170 -7.37 3.20 1.06
N GLY A 171 -8.24 3.90 0.34
CA GLY A 171 -8.41 5.34 0.50
C GLY A 171 -8.79 5.73 1.94
N VAL A 172 -9.72 5.00 2.57
CA VAL A 172 -10.11 5.22 3.98
C VAL A 172 -8.97 4.89 4.94
N THR A 173 -8.28 3.77 4.74
CA THR A 173 -7.17 3.36 5.61
C THR A 173 -5.95 4.24 5.43
N THR A 174 -5.75 4.85 4.25
CA THR A 174 -4.74 5.88 4.01
C THR A 174 -4.96 7.11 4.90
N LEU A 175 -6.20 7.59 5.02
CA LEU A 175 -6.51 8.71 5.94
C LEU A 175 -6.24 8.33 7.40
N SER A 176 -6.54 7.09 7.79
CA SER A 176 -6.24 6.58 9.13
C SER A 176 -4.73 6.52 9.36
N MET A 177 -3.97 6.05 8.36
CA MET A 177 -2.52 5.96 8.43
C MET A 177 -1.87 7.35 8.46
N ALA A 178 -2.34 8.30 7.66
CA ALA A 178 -1.86 9.69 7.69
C ALA A 178 -2.03 10.32 9.09
N ARG A 179 -3.20 10.13 9.72
CA ARG A 179 -3.44 10.60 11.11
C ARG A 179 -2.49 9.96 12.10
N LEU A 180 -2.24 8.65 11.97
CA LEU A 180 -1.29 7.94 12.83
C LEU A 180 0.13 8.49 12.65
N GLN A 181 0.58 8.68 11.41
CA GLN A 181 1.89 9.24 11.09
C GLN A 181 2.05 10.66 11.69
N HIS A 182 1.05 11.53 11.55
CA HIS A 182 1.06 12.85 12.18
C HIS A 182 1.13 12.78 13.71
N ALA A 183 0.39 11.86 14.33
CA ALA A 183 0.43 11.68 15.78
C ALA A 183 1.81 11.22 16.26
N VAL A 184 2.42 10.26 15.57
CA VAL A 184 3.78 9.77 15.86
C VAL A 184 4.81 10.90 15.71
N LEU A 185 4.73 11.68 14.62
CA LEU A 185 5.69 12.78 14.38
C LEU A 185 5.49 13.97 15.32
N GLY A 186 4.30 14.12 15.90
CA GLY A 186 3.99 15.14 16.91
C GLY A 186 4.56 14.85 18.29
N SER A 187 5.17 13.68 18.52
CA SER A 187 5.72 13.24 19.79
C SER A 187 7.15 12.72 19.64
N THR A 188 7.77 12.33 20.76
CA THR A 188 8.98 11.52 20.75
C THR A 188 8.55 10.06 20.93
N PRO A 189 8.60 9.23 19.88
CA PRO A 189 8.15 7.86 19.98
C PRO A 189 9.05 7.02 20.87
N LEU A 190 8.44 6.04 21.52
CA LEU A 190 9.14 5.00 22.30
C LEU A 190 8.78 3.64 21.71
N ILE A 191 9.77 2.87 21.33
CA ILE A 191 9.60 1.50 20.85
C ILE A 191 9.68 0.55 22.04
N THR A 192 8.67 -0.27 22.22
CA THR A 192 8.61 -1.35 23.19
C THR A 192 8.84 -2.69 22.52
N ALA A 193 9.40 -3.64 23.25
CA ALA A 193 9.54 -5.00 22.76
C ALA A 193 8.17 -5.67 22.57
N ASP A 194 8.10 -6.55 21.59
CA ASP A 194 6.92 -7.38 21.39
C ASP A 194 6.80 -8.44 22.49
N THR A 195 5.59 -8.64 22.98
CA THR A 195 5.28 -9.63 24.02
C THR A 195 4.38 -10.76 23.51
N ALA A 196 3.86 -10.65 22.28
CA ALA A 196 2.98 -11.64 21.69
C ALA A 196 3.69 -12.98 21.49
N THR A 197 2.97 -14.07 21.67
CA THR A 197 3.44 -15.45 21.54
C THR A 197 2.71 -16.19 20.43
N HIS A 198 3.26 -17.32 20.00
CA HIS A 198 2.60 -18.21 19.05
C HIS A 198 1.20 -18.67 19.56
N THR A 199 1.07 -18.89 20.88
CA THR A 199 -0.20 -19.27 21.50
C THR A 199 -1.25 -18.17 21.36
N ASP A 200 -0.87 -16.91 21.58
CA ASP A 200 -1.80 -15.77 21.42
C ASP A 200 -2.37 -15.69 20.00
N PHE A 201 -1.55 -15.98 19.00
CA PHE A 201 -2.00 -16.01 17.60
C PHE A 201 -2.96 -17.17 17.32
N LYS A 202 -2.67 -18.36 17.86
CA LYS A 202 -3.57 -19.52 17.73
C LYS A 202 -4.91 -19.32 18.45
N ASP A 203 -4.87 -18.77 19.65
CA ASP A 203 -6.08 -18.49 20.44
C ASP A 203 -6.98 -17.46 19.77
N ARG A 204 -6.36 -16.46 19.11
CA ARG A 204 -7.08 -15.38 18.45
C ARG A 204 -7.61 -15.75 17.07
N TYR A 205 -6.85 -16.50 16.27
CA TYR A 205 -7.12 -16.71 14.85
C TYR A 205 -7.39 -18.18 14.48
N GLY A 206 -7.33 -19.10 15.43
CA GLY A 206 -7.41 -20.54 15.21
C GLY A 206 -6.07 -21.16 14.80
N GLU A 207 -6.03 -22.48 14.76
CA GLU A 207 -4.79 -23.24 14.65
C GLU A 207 -4.02 -22.93 13.34
N GLU A 208 -4.70 -23.05 12.20
CA GLU A 208 -4.06 -22.90 10.87
C GLU A 208 -3.71 -21.44 10.55
N LEU A 209 -4.70 -20.55 10.67
CA LEU A 209 -4.49 -19.13 10.36
C LEU A 209 -3.56 -18.47 11.39
N GLY A 210 -3.69 -18.82 12.67
CA GLY A 210 -2.82 -18.33 13.74
C GLY A 210 -1.36 -18.73 13.52
N ALA A 211 -1.09 -19.96 13.10
CA ALA A 211 0.26 -20.41 12.77
C ALA A 211 0.84 -19.64 11.57
N SER A 212 0.05 -19.41 10.53
CA SER A 212 0.48 -18.63 9.36
C SER A 212 0.77 -17.17 9.71
N CYS A 213 -0.11 -16.52 10.46
CA CYS A 213 0.08 -15.14 10.91
C CYS A 213 1.29 -15.01 11.84
N TRP A 214 1.49 -15.97 12.75
CA TRP A 214 2.66 -16.00 13.61
C TRP A 214 3.97 -16.13 12.83
N ALA A 215 4.02 -17.02 11.84
CA ALA A 215 5.21 -17.20 11.02
C ALA A 215 5.64 -15.90 10.34
N GLU A 216 4.71 -15.09 9.85
CA GLU A 216 5.01 -13.79 9.27
C GLU A 216 5.37 -12.75 10.32
N PHE A 217 4.61 -12.65 11.41
CA PHE A 217 4.88 -11.72 12.52
C PHE A 217 6.26 -11.94 13.11
N ASN A 218 6.65 -13.19 13.33
CA ASN A 218 7.92 -13.55 13.95
C ASN A 218 9.15 -13.08 13.14
N THR A 219 9.00 -12.90 11.84
CA THR A 219 10.08 -12.32 11.00
C THR A 219 10.33 -10.84 11.30
N LYS A 220 9.37 -10.16 11.91
CA LYS A 220 9.37 -8.73 12.24
C LYS A 220 9.42 -8.48 13.74
N PHE A 221 9.55 -9.54 14.55
CA PHE A 221 9.53 -9.48 16.01
C PHE A 221 10.61 -8.54 16.55
N ILE A 222 10.20 -7.65 17.45
CA ILE A 222 11.10 -6.70 18.12
C ILE A 222 11.41 -7.22 19.53
N SER A 223 12.61 -7.73 19.71
CA SER A 223 13.12 -8.13 21.03
C SER A 223 13.45 -6.90 21.90
N GLU A 224 13.63 -7.09 23.21
CA GLU A 224 14.08 -6.02 24.13
C GLU A 224 15.40 -5.39 23.69
N GLU A 225 16.36 -6.21 23.23
CA GLU A 225 17.62 -5.72 22.70
C GLU A 225 17.41 -4.84 21.46
N LYS A 226 16.58 -5.30 20.52
CA LYS A 226 16.26 -4.55 19.31
C LYS A 226 15.51 -3.26 19.63
N ALA A 227 14.54 -3.29 20.54
CA ALA A 227 13.83 -2.10 21.01
C ALA A 227 14.79 -1.08 21.62
N THR A 228 15.76 -1.53 22.42
CA THR A 228 16.79 -0.66 23.01
C THR A 228 17.64 0.00 21.92
N GLN A 229 18.15 -0.77 20.94
CA GLN A 229 18.92 -0.23 19.81
C GLN A 229 18.14 0.81 19.01
N LEU A 230 16.87 0.54 18.73
CA LEU A 230 16.01 1.45 17.98
C LEU A 230 15.71 2.74 18.76
N ASN A 231 15.52 2.64 20.08
CA ASN A 231 15.35 3.81 20.93
C ASN A 231 16.62 4.67 21.03
N ASP A 232 17.82 4.07 20.92
CA ASP A 232 19.08 4.83 20.84
C ASP A 232 19.16 5.61 19.53
N VAL A 233 18.74 5.01 18.41
CA VAL A 233 18.60 5.70 17.12
C VAL A 233 17.59 6.86 17.21
N LEU A 234 16.42 6.60 17.80
CA LEU A 234 15.41 7.64 17.98
C LEU A 234 15.91 8.81 18.84
N ARG A 235 16.57 8.51 19.97
CA ARG A 235 17.14 9.56 20.83
C ARG A 235 18.16 10.44 20.11
N SER A 236 18.97 9.86 19.24
CA SER A 236 20.05 10.59 18.56
C SER A 236 19.65 11.24 17.23
N GLN A 237 18.62 10.72 16.54
CA GLN A 237 18.33 11.09 15.17
C GLN A 237 16.85 11.52 14.93
N TRP A 238 15.99 11.52 15.96
CA TRP A 238 14.56 11.74 15.78
C TRP A 238 14.21 13.02 15.06
N ASP A 239 14.85 14.13 15.39
CA ASP A 239 14.57 15.42 14.74
C ASP A 239 14.88 15.38 13.24
N SER A 240 15.97 14.72 12.86
CA SER A 240 16.32 14.54 11.44
C SER A 240 15.35 13.58 10.73
N ILE A 241 14.95 12.49 11.39
CA ILE A 241 13.97 11.54 10.87
C ILE A 241 12.62 12.26 10.66
N ARG A 242 12.15 12.95 11.68
CA ARG A 242 10.91 13.73 11.66
C ARG A 242 10.90 14.76 10.54
N GLU A 243 11.97 15.52 10.35
CA GLU A 243 12.09 16.49 9.28
C GLU A 243 11.97 15.84 7.90
N LYS A 244 12.65 14.72 7.66
CA LYS A 244 12.61 14.01 6.37
C LYS A 244 11.22 13.46 6.07
N ILE A 245 10.57 12.83 7.05
CA ILE A 245 9.24 12.25 6.89
C ILE A 245 8.18 13.34 6.69
N SER A 246 8.26 14.45 7.44
CA SER A 246 7.28 15.56 7.35
C SER A 246 7.21 16.18 5.95
N LYS A 247 8.27 16.08 5.15
CA LYS A 247 8.30 16.61 3.77
C LYS A 247 7.44 15.82 2.77
N ILE A 248 7.06 14.60 3.12
CA ILE A 248 6.34 13.67 2.24
C ILE A 248 4.98 13.25 2.78
N LEU A 249 4.57 13.74 3.95
CA LEU A 249 3.26 13.41 4.52
C LEU A 249 2.12 14.06 3.74
N LEU A 250 0.98 13.36 3.69
CA LEU A 250 -0.28 14.00 3.34
C LEU A 250 -0.62 15.08 4.37
N PRO A 251 -1.20 16.21 3.95
CA PRO A 251 -1.77 17.17 4.89
C PRO A 251 -2.78 16.51 5.83
N ALA A 252 -2.79 16.91 7.09
CA ALA A 252 -3.68 16.35 8.12
C ALA A 252 -5.14 16.84 7.99
N ASN A 253 -5.38 17.86 7.15
CA ASN A 253 -6.68 18.56 6.97
C ASN A 253 -7.24 18.30 5.59
#